data_232064ff334d0151155e6cfb22552644
#
_entry.id   232064ff334d0151155e6cfb22552644
#
_cell.length_a   1.000
_cell.length_b   1.000
_cell.length_c   1.000
_cell.angle_alpha   90.00
_cell.angle_beta   90.00
_cell.angle_gamma   90.00
#
_symmetry.space_group_name_H-M   'P 1'
#
loop_
_entity.id
_entity.type
_entity.pdbx_description
1 polymer ?
#
loop_
_entity_poly.entity_id
_entity_poly.type
_entity_poly.pdbx_seq_one_letter_code
_entity_poly.pdbx_strand_id
1 'polypeptide(L)'
;FPLGLFRAWSHVEPDARCLVYPRPERAPLPPYSGEAAAGALRSPTPGNDDFSGLRGYQLSDSPRHVAWKAVARSHDMLTKQFTGEAAAELWLDWRLLPAAMALENRLSRLAGWVLAAERSGIVYGLRLPGVELAPARGDAHRADCLQALALYRLP
;
A
#
# COMPACT_ATOMS: atom_id res chain seq x y z
N PHE A 1 -25.10 39.77 -23.07
CA PHE A 1 -26.41 40.40 -23.33
C PHE A 1 -26.36 41.04 -24.71
N PRO A 2 -27.01 40.45 -25.72
CA PRO A 2 -27.13 41.17 -26.98
C PRO A 2 -28.05 42.38 -26.76
N LEU A 3 -27.49 43.59 -26.96
CA LEU A 3 -28.16 44.87 -26.86
C LEU A 3 -28.88 45.16 -25.51
N GLY A 4 -28.64 44.37 -24.45
CA GLY A 4 -29.29 44.57 -23.15
C GLY A 4 -30.80 44.26 -23.08
N LEU A 5 -31.39 43.81 -24.20
CA LEU A 5 -32.84 43.64 -24.31
C LEU A 5 -33.32 42.21 -23.95
N PHE A 6 -32.43 41.20 -24.09
CA PHE A 6 -32.81 39.82 -23.87
C PHE A 6 -31.78 39.10 -22.99
N ARG A 7 -32.27 38.27 -22.08
CA ARG A 7 -31.49 37.32 -21.30
C ARG A 7 -31.90 35.89 -21.75
N ALA A 8 -30.95 35.19 -22.38
CA ALA A 8 -31.15 33.79 -22.74
C ALA A 8 -30.33 32.87 -21.80
N TRP A 9 -30.92 31.77 -21.39
CA TRP A 9 -30.32 30.74 -20.57
C TRP A 9 -30.84 29.39 -21.06
N SER A 10 -29.99 28.39 -20.98
CA SER A 10 -30.32 27.03 -21.33
C SER A 10 -29.88 26.08 -20.22
N HIS A 11 -30.69 25.08 -19.95
CA HIS A 11 -30.27 23.95 -19.15
C HIS A 11 -29.54 22.96 -20.05
N VAL A 12 -28.28 22.67 -19.72
CA VAL A 12 -27.50 21.64 -20.36
C VAL A 12 -27.43 20.48 -19.38
N GLU A 13 -28.01 19.36 -19.75
CA GLU A 13 -27.85 18.09 -19.01
C GLU A 13 -26.77 17.27 -19.71
N PRO A 14 -25.49 17.38 -19.26
CA PRO A 14 -24.44 16.53 -19.80
C PRO A 14 -24.67 15.10 -19.36
N ASP A 15 -24.65 14.13 -20.27
CA ASP A 15 -24.60 12.70 -19.95
C ASP A 15 -23.21 12.33 -19.42
N ALA A 16 -22.86 12.95 -18.30
CA ALA A 16 -21.57 12.76 -17.64
C ALA A 16 -21.75 11.92 -16.38
N ARG A 17 -21.04 10.79 -16.31
CA ARG A 17 -20.98 9.97 -15.11
C ARG A 17 -19.75 10.39 -14.30
N CYS A 18 -19.97 10.76 -13.05
CA CYS A 18 -18.92 11.10 -12.11
C CYS A 18 -18.83 10.02 -11.04
N LEU A 19 -17.63 9.50 -10.80
CA LEU A 19 -17.36 8.59 -9.68
C LEU A 19 -16.94 9.42 -8.48
N VAL A 20 -17.70 9.32 -7.39
CA VAL A 20 -17.41 10.01 -6.13
C VAL A 20 -16.79 9.03 -5.15
N TYR A 21 -15.59 9.34 -4.70
CA TYR A 21 -14.89 8.52 -3.71
C TYR A 21 -15.42 8.79 -2.28
N PRO A 22 -15.39 7.77 -1.39
CA PRO A 22 -15.72 7.97 0.01
C PRO A 22 -14.81 9.03 0.64
N ARG A 23 -15.36 9.87 1.52
CA ARG A 23 -14.57 10.88 2.22
C ARG A 23 -13.55 10.20 3.14
N PRO A 24 -12.22 10.39 2.96
CA PRO A 24 -11.24 9.69 3.74
C PRO A 24 -11.23 10.15 5.20
N GLU A 25 -11.34 9.20 6.14
CA GLU A 25 -11.20 9.43 7.57
C GLU A 25 -9.72 9.29 7.98
N ARG A 26 -9.21 10.21 8.77
CA ARG A 26 -7.87 10.10 9.35
C ARG A 26 -7.88 9.09 10.50
N ALA A 27 -7.35 7.91 10.26
CA ALA A 27 -7.20 6.87 11.27
C ALA A 27 -5.78 6.27 11.19
N PRO A 28 -5.24 5.76 12.29
CA PRO A 28 -3.98 5.01 12.26
C PRO A 28 -4.14 3.79 11.35
N LEU A 29 -3.06 3.42 10.65
CA LEU A 29 -3.03 2.20 9.85
C LEU A 29 -3.26 0.98 10.75
N PRO A 30 -3.91 -0.07 10.24
CA PRO A 30 -4.05 -1.31 10.97
C PRO A 30 -2.68 -1.97 11.18
N PRO A 31 -2.52 -2.82 12.21
CA PRO A 31 -1.29 -3.57 12.41
C PRO A 31 -1.05 -4.49 11.20
N TYR A 32 0.21 -4.70 10.86
CA TYR A 32 0.60 -5.62 9.80
C TYR A 32 0.11 -7.03 10.14
N SER A 33 -0.52 -7.69 9.18
CA SER A 33 -0.99 -9.06 9.31
C SER A 33 0.14 -10.01 8.89
N GLY A 34 0.69 -10.78 9.83
CA GLY A 34 1.67 -11.83 9.54
C GLY A 34 2.87 -11.84 10.50
N GLU A 35 3.71 -12.84 10.38
CA GLU A 35 4.98 -12.97 11.15
C GLU A 35 5.95 -11.80 10.90
N ALA A 36 5.75 -11.04 9.84
CA ALA A 36 6.45 -9.78 9.55
C ALA A 36 6.18 -8.65 10.56
N ALA A 37 5.17 -8.78 11.44
CA ALA A 37 4.84 -7.76 12.44
C ALA A 37 6.00 -7.49 13.43
N ALA A 38 6.88 -8.44 13.65
CA ALA A 38 8.04 -8.28 14.55
C ALA A 38 9.19 -7.46 13.92
N GLY A 39 9.29 -7.40 12.59
CA GLY A 39 10.32 -6.64 11.86
C GLY A 39 9.85 -5.25 11.38
N ALA A 40 8.54 -5.06 11.20
CA ALA A 40 7.98 -3.87 10.55
C ALA A 40 7.98 -2.58 11.41
N LEU A 41 8.38 -2.65 12.69
CA LEU A 41 8.56 -1.47 13.56
C LEU A 41 9.85 -0.68 13.27
N ARG A 42 10.68 -1.16 12.34
CA ARG A 42 11.86 -0.42 11.87
C ARG A 42 11.48 0.35 10.62
N SER A 43 11.51 1.68 10.71
CA SER A 43 11.35 2.60 9.59
C SER A 43 12.24 2.15 8.42
N PRO A 44 11.69 2.05 7.19
CA PRO A 44 12.53 1.79 6.02
C PRO A 44 13.38 3.03 5.77
N THR A 45 14.60 3.04 6.30
CA THR A 45 15.62 3.99 5.87
C THR A 45 16.13 3.46 4.52
N PRO A 46 16.04 4.23 3.43
CA PRO A 46 16.55 3.80 2.13
C PRO A 46 18.05 3.54 2.25
N GLY A 47 18.49 2.31 2.05
CA GLY A 47 19.91 1.99 1.90
C GLY A 47 20.51 1.04 2.93
N ASN A 48 19.78 0.45 3.84
CA ASN A 48 20.28 -0.57 4.75
C ASN A 48 19.57 -1.89 4.47
N ASP A 49 20.13 -2.70 3.55
CA ASP A 49 19.82 -4.14 3.48
C ASP A 49 20.19 -4.72 4.84
N ASP A 50 19.20 -5.16 5.62
CA ASP A 50 19.43 -5.71 6.96
C ASP A 50 20.36 -6.92 6.83
N PHE A 51 21.60 -6.73 7.24
CA PHE A 51 22.62 -7.75 7.30
C PHE A 51 22.19 -8.81 8.33
N SER A 52 21.79 -9.97 7.84
CA SER A 52 21.33 -11.09 8.66
C SER A 52 22.49 -11.96 9.16
N GLY A 53 23.61 -11.99 8.41
CA GLY A 53 24.76 -12.82 8.78
C GLY A 53 25.73 -13.07 7.62
N LEU A 54 26.73 -13.89 7.89
CA LEU A 54 27.67 -14.39 6.90
C LEU A 54 27.41 -15.89 6.71
N ARG A 55 27.36 -16.35 5.47
CA ARG A 55 27.38 -17.78 5.11
C ARG A 55 28.52 -18.09 4.18
N GLY A 56 28.89 -19.37 4.08
CA GLY A 56 29.87 -19.81 3.11
C GLY A 56 29.48 -19.46 1.68
N TYR A 57 30.43 -18.99 0.88
CA TYR A 57 30.23 -18.65 -0.52
C TYR A 57 29.84 -19.87 -1.35
N GLN A 58 28.86 -19.72 -2.23
CA GLN A 58 28.51 -20.71 -3.25
C GLN A 58 28.82 -20.15 -4.64
N LEU A 59 29.18 -21.03 -5.58
CA LEU A 59 29.53 -20.65 -6.96
C LEU A 59 28.43 -19.89 -7.71
N SER A 60 27.20 -19.98 -7.23
CA SER A 60 26.03 -19.23 -7.76
C SER A 60 25.89 -17.83 -7.18
N ASP A 61 26.68 -17.46 -6.16
CA ASP A 61 26.55 -16.16 -5.50
C ASP A 61 27.21 -15.05 -6.30
N SER A 62 26.56 -13.89 -6.32
CA SER A 62 27.15 -12.72 -6.95
C SER A 62 28.38 -12.21 -6.17
N PRO A 63 29.51 -11.92 -6.84
CA PRO A 63 30.72 -11.39 -6.20
C PRO A 63 30.50 -10.08 -5.43
N ARG A 64 29.43 -9.33 -5.72
CA ARG A 64 29.05 -8.10 -5.03
C ARG A 64 28.62 -8.32 -3.59
N HIS A 65 28.14 -9.52 -3.27
CA HIS A 65 27.66 -9.87 -1.94
C HIS A 65 28.77 -10.51 -1.08
N VAL A 66 29.96 -10.70 -1.60
CA VAL A 66 31.09 -11.24 -0.84
C VAL A 66 31.52 -10.25 0.23
N ALA A 67 31.69 -10.74 1.44
CA ALA A 67 32.15 -9.96 2.59
C ALA A 67 33.67 -9.80 2.60
N TRP A 68 34.22 -9.04 1.68
CA TRP A 68 35.67 -8.91 1.47
C TRP A 68 36.48 -8.61 2.73
N LYS A 69 35.93 -7.81 3.67
CA LYS A 69 36.55 -7.54 4.96
C LYS A 69 36.63 -8.78 5.87
N ALA A 70 35.68 -9.69 5.77
CA ALA A 70 35.69 -10.94 6.53
C ALA A 70 36.65 -11.93 5.87
N VAL A 71 36.61 -12.05 4.55
CA VAL A 71 37.53 -12.88 3.78
C VAL A 71 38.99 -12.53 4.09
N ALA A 72 39.34 -11.24 4.19
CA ALA A 72 40.67 -10.78 4.52
C ALA A 72 41.17 -11.19 5.93
N ARG A 73 40.24 -11.56 6.84
CA ARG A 73 40.57 -11.96 8.21
C ARG A 73 40.56 -13.46 8.42
N SER A 74 39.62 -14.16 7.80
CA SER A 74 39.37 -15.60 8.03
C SER A 74 39.90 -16.50 6.92
N HIS A 75 40.31 -15.97 5.77
CA HIS A 75 40.68 -16.70 4.54
C HIS A 75 39.57 -17.54 3.94
N ASP A 76 38.36 -17.57 4.56
CA ASP A 76 37.20 -18.25 4.06
C ASP A 76 36.34 -17.30 3.22
N MET A 77 35.91 -17.79 2.04
CA MET A 77 34.99 -17.02 1.19
C MET A 77 33.62 -16.96 1.86
N LEU A 78 33.26 -15.80 2.35
CA LEU A 78 31.99 -15.56 3.03
C LEU A 78 31.12 -14.58 2.23
N THR A 79 29.85 -14.93 2.06
CA THR A 79 28.82 -14.09 1.41
C THR A 79 27.96 -13.45 2.47
N LYS A 80 27.66 -12.16 2.32
CA LYS A 80 26.68 -11.47 3.13
C LYS A 80 25.32 -12.06 2.86
N GLN A 81 24.68 -12.56 3.89
CA GLN A 81 23.30 -12.98 3.84
C GLN A 81 22.43 -11.79 4.25
N PHE A 82 21.63 -11.35 3.31
CA PHE A 82 20.58 -10.39 3.57
C PHE A 82 19.31 -11.20 3.82
N THR A 83 18.62 -10.94 4.90
CA THR A 83 17.24 -11.39 5.04
C THR A 83 16.48 -10.57 4.01
N GLY A 84 16.14 -11.17 2.89
CA GLY A 84 15.10 -10.63 2.05
C GLY A 84 13.86 -10.56 2.93
N GLU A 85 13.58 -9.40 3.50
CA GLU A 85 12.28 -9.16 4.08
C GLU A 85 11.30 -9.47 2.94
N ALA A 86 10.52 -10.53 3.10
CA ALA A 86 9.25 -10.61 2.42
C ALA A 86 8.59 -9.28 2.78
N ALA A 87 8.52 -8.37 1.81
CA ALA A 87 8.06 -7.01 2.04
C ALA A 87 6.77 -7.12 2.84
N ALA A 88 6.77 -6.60 4.06
CA ALA A 88 5.66 -6.76 4.98
C ALA A 88 4.42 -6.19 4.30
N GLU A 89 3.59 -7.07 3.79
CA GLU A 89 2.39 -6.69 3.05
C GLU A 89 1.34 -6.22 4.03
N LEU A 90 0.86 -5.02 3.84
CA LEU A 90 -0.23 -4.49 4.64
C LEU A 90 -1.57 -4.84 3.98
N TRP A 91 -2.39 -5.62 4.67
CA TRP A 91 -3.74 -5.89 4.20
C TRP A 91 -4.76 -4.96 4.87
N LEU A 92 -5.43 -4.15 4.06
CA LEU A 92 -6.53 -3.30 4.47
C LEU A 92 -7.81 -4.12 4.38
N ASP A 93 -8.12 -4.85 5.45
CA ASP A 93 -9.24 -5.81 5.47
C ASP A 93 -10.48 -5.17 6.11
N TRP A 94 -11.62 -5.33 5.43
CA TRP A 94 -12.93 -4.97 5.95
C TRP A 94 -13.24 -5.57 7.33
N ARG A 95 -12.72 -6.77 7.61
CA ARG A 95 -12.93 -7.50 8.86
C ARG A 95 -12.24 -6.85 10.06
N LEU A 96 -11.23 -6.01 9.83
CA LEU A 96 -10.55 -5.26 10.88
C LEU A 96 -11.42 -4.14 11.47
N LEU A 97 -12.51 -3.80 10.77
CA LEU A 97 -13.41 -2.74 11.20
C LEU A 97 -14.56 -3.30 12.06
N PRO A 98 -14.99 -2.56 13.10
CA PRO A 98 -16.07 -2.98 13.97
C PRO A 98 -17.36 -3.26 13.20
N ALA A 99 -18.04 -4.37 13.51
CA ALA A 99 -19.29 -4.75 12.83
C ALA A 99 -20.43 -3.72 13.05
N ALA A 100 -20.42 -3.03 14.18
CA ALA A 100 -21.40 -1.99 14.53
C ALA A 100 -21.18 -0.66 13.79
N MET A 101 -20.05 -0.49 13.06
CA MET A 101 -19.76 0.74 12.33
C MET A 101 -20.66 0.83 11.08
N ALA A 102 -21.25 2.00 10.84
CA ALA A 102 -22.03 2.26 9.63
C ALA A 102 -21.20 2.06 8.36
N LEU A 103 -21.84 1.64 7.28
CA LEU A 103 -21.20 1.34 6.00
C LEU A 103 -20.29 2.48 5.51
N GLU A 104 -20.83 3.69 5.44
CA GLU A 104 -20.10 4.87 4.98
C GLU A 104 -18.85 5.15 5.83
N ASN A 105 -18.93 4.97 7.15
CA ASN A 105 -17.78 5.17 8.03
C ASN A 105 -16.70 4.11 7.82
N ARG A 106 -17.09 2.87 7.50
CA ARG A 106 -16.13 1.81 7.14
C ARG A 106 -15.42 2.13 5.83
N LEU A 107 -16.18 2.55 4.81
CA LEU A 107 -15.61 2.94 3.51
C LEU A 107 -14.70 4.17 3.67
N SER A 108 -15.12 5.15 4.48
CA SER A 108 -14.33 6.34 4.80
C SER A 108 -13.00 6.00 5.48
N ARG A 109 -13.03 5.04 6.41
CA ARG A 109 -11.84 4.57 7.12
C ARG A 109 -10.89 3.81 6.21
N LEU A 110 -11.40 2.89 5.38
CA LEU A 110 -10.59 2.18 4.39
C LEU A 110 -9.97 3.14 3.36
N ALA A 111 -10.73 4.13 2.87
CA ALA A 111 -10.20 5.17 1.99
C ALA A 111 -9.08 5.97 2.67
N GLY A 112 -9.22 6.27 3.96
CA GLY A 112 -8.18 6.90 4.76
C GLY A 112 -6.91 6.05 4.88
N TRP A 113 -7.06 4.74 5.09
CA TRP A 113 -5.95 3.79 5.15
C TRP A 113 -5.24 3.63 3.81
N VAL A 114 -5.96 3.55 2.69
CA VAL A 114 -5.39 3.53 1.33
C VAL A 114 -4.49 4.75 1.12
N LEU A 115 -4.99 5.95 1.43
CA LEU A 115 -4.21 7.18 1.27
C LEU A 115 -3.04 7.29 2.25
N ALA A 116 -3.15 6.72 3.45
CA ALA A 116 -2.08 6.70 4.43
C ALA A 116 -0.98 5.73 4.02
N ALA A 117 -1.32 4.52 3.57
CA ALA A 117 -0.38 3.52 3.09
C ALA A 117 0.41 4.02 1.86
N GLU A 118 -0.29 4.64 0.90
CA GLU A 118 0.34 5.22 -0.29
C GLU A 118 1.35 6.33 0.08
N ARG A 119 0.97 7.26 0.98
CA ARG A 119 1.89 8.32 1.46
C ARG A 119 3.10 7.77 2.19
N SER A 120 2.96 6.63 2.86
CA SER A 120 4.06 5.97 3.56
C SER A 120 4.90 5.07 2.64
N GLY A 121 4.54 4.94 1.35
CA GLY A 121 5.25 4.10 0.38
C GLY A 121 5.17 2.61 0.68
N ILE A 122 4.17 2.19 1.45
CA ILE A 122 3.95 0.80 1.86
C ILE A 122 3.25 0.04 0.74
N VAL A 123 3.64 -1.22 0.52
CA VAL A 123 2.90 -2.15 -0.35
C VAL A 123 1.65 -2.61 0.41
N TYR A 124 0.47 -2.40 -0.15
CA TYR A 124 -0.79 -2.74 0.50
C TYR A 124 -1.78 -3.40 -0.44
N GLY A 125 -2.55 -4.33 0.11
CA GLY A 125 -3.71 -4.96 -0.53
C GLY A 125 -5.02 -4.51 0.11
N LEU A 126 -6.12 -4.64 -0.61
CA LEU A 126 -7.46 -4.30 -0.13
C LEU A 126 -8.35 -5.54 -0.17
N ARG A 127 -9.03 -5.84 0.96
CA ARG A 127 -10.02 -6.91 1.07
C ARG A 127 -11.37 -6.35 1.48
N LEU A 128 -12.33 -6.48 0.58
CA LEU A 128 -13.75 -6.21 0.81
C LEU A 128 -14.54 -7.50 0.64
N PRO A 129 -15.74 -7.62 1.20
CA PRO A 129 -16.62 -8.74 0.89
C PRO A 129 -16.87 -8.83 -0.62
N GLY A 130 -16.41 -9.92 -1.23
CA GLY A 130 -16.56 -10.16 -2.67
C GLY A 130 -15.52 -9.49 -3.59
N VAL A 131 -14.61 -8.66 -3.06
CA VAL A 131 -13.54 -8.02 -3.85
C VAL A 131 -12.22 -8.11 -3.11
N GLU A 132 -11.19 -8.62 -3.79
CA GLU A 132 -9.83 -8.65 -3.28
C GLU A 132 -8.87 -8.04 -4.31
N LEU A 133 -8.11 -7.03 -3.90
CA LEU A 133 -7.05 -6.41 -4.69
C LEU A 133 -5.71 -6.79 -4.10
N ALA A 134 -4.88 -7.44 -4.90
CA ALA A 134 -3.55 -7.91 -4.50
C ALA A 134 -2.65 -6.75 -4.04
N PRO A 135 -1.67 -7.02 -3.15
CA PRO A 135 -0.75 -6.01 -2.68
C PRO A 135 0.04 -5.36 -3.82
N ALA A 136 -0.04 -4.05 -3.92
CA ALA A 136 0.72 -3.23 -4.85
C ALA A 136 0.90 -1.82 -4.29
N ARG A 137 1.49 -0.92 -5.05
CA ARG A 137 1.66 0.50 -4.73
C ARG A 137 1.62 1.34 -5.99
N GLY A 138 1.43 2.64 -5.82
CA GLY A 138 1.44 3.63 -6.89
C GLY A 138 0.05 4.13 -7.26
N ASP A 139 0.03 5.20 -8.06
CA ASP A 139 -1.20 5.94 -8.37
C ASP A 139 -2.30 5.09 -9.02
N ALA A 140 -1.92 4.13 -9.87
CA ALA A 140 -2.88 3.22 -10.50
C ALA A 140 -3.55 2.33 -9.46
N HIS A 141 -2.76 1.66 -8.60
CA HIS A 141 -3.29 0.80 -7.54
C HIS A 141 -4.17 1.58 -6.54
N ARG A 142 -3.75 2.80 -6.17
CA ARG A 142 -4.55 3.70 -5.36
C ARG A 142 -5.91 4.00 -6.00
N ALA A 143 -5.91 4.31 -7.31
CA ALA A 143 -7.14 4.60 -8.04
C ALA A 143 -8.07 3.39 -8.07
N ASP A 144 -7.55 2.19 -8.33
CA ASP A 144 -8.31 0.94 -8.34
C ASP A 144 -8.93 0.65 -6.96
N CYS A 145 -8.16 0.82 -5.88
CA CYS A 145 -8.66 0.67 -4.51
C CYS A 145 -9.79 1.66 -4.20
N LEU A 146 -9.61 2.94 -4.51
CA LEU A 146 -10.62 3.97 -4.27
C LEU A 146 -11.87 3.76 -5.13
N GLN A 147 -11.71 3.29 -6.37
CA GLN A 147 -12.81 2.92 -7.24
C GLN A 147 -13.59 1.72 -6.69
N ALA A 148 -12.91 0.68 -6.22
CA ALA A 148 -13.56 -0.46 -5.57
C ALA A 148 -14.39 -0.04 -4.35
N LEU A 149 -13.86 0.88 -3.52
CA LEU A 149 -14.58 1.44 -2.38
C LEU A 149 -15.79 2.29 -2.78
N ALA A 150 -15.68 3.07 -3.86
CA ALA A 150 -16.78 3.94 -4.34
C ALA A 150 -17.92 3.14 -4.96
N LEU A 151 -17.61 2.03 -5.62
CA LEU A 151 -18.59 1.15 -6.25
C LEU A 151 -19.12 0.06 -5.31
N TYR A 152 -18.56 -0.02 -4.09
CA TYR A 152 -18.95 -1.05 -3.14
C TYR A 152 -20.41 -0.87 -2.69
N ARG A 153 -21.20 -1.92 -2.87
CA ARG A 153 -22.57 -2.04 -2.34
C ARG A 153 -22.62 -3.30 -1.49
N LEU A 154 -23.27 -3.20 -0.34
CA LEU A 154 -23.58 -4.42 0.43
C LEU A 154 -24.41 -5.36 -0.45
N PRO A 155 -24.09 -6.67 -0.47
CA PRO A 155 -24.89 -7.67 -1.16
C PRO A 155 -26.29 -7.78 -0.59
#